data_2e7adfae281cdf90717a0aeba6e8e25d
#
_entry.id   2e7adfae281cdf90717a0aeba6e8e25d
#
_cell.length_a   1.000
_cell.length_b   1.000
_cell.length_c   1.000
_cell.angle_alpha   90.00
_cell.angle_beta   90.00
_cell.angle_gamma   90.00
#
_symmetry.space_group_name_H-M   'P 1'
#
loop_
_entity.id
_entity.type
_entity.pdbx_description
1 polymer ?
#
loop_
_entity_poly.entity_id
_entity_poly.type
_entity_poly.pdbx_seq_one_letter_code
_entity_poly.pdbx_strand_id
1 'polypeptide(L)'
;VQDWLRKVAQEINRVDRELVRRSAIIPHWPADGVLRALSTAANHSLLWLAVAAVLASRKGSTRRGALRGVAAIGGASCTINALAKPLLPRRRPAYDDLPVARRLALRNHPRSSSFPSGHAASAAAFATAVTMENPAVGLAVAPVAAAVAYSRVHTGAHWPSDVAAGALMGTGIALATRLWWPLRIGESADSSYRAQVPALPDGAGLWVMINPCSGPEGEDPSAELAAVWPAARLLFAEPDGDLAKQLEAELDAAEEPVRALGVAGGDGTVAAVAAVAASRGLPLVVVPAGTLNHFARDIGVAELSDVVEAVRDGSAIAVDLGAVQIDDAPPHSFVNTASLGGYPDLVQLRERGEAHWGKWPAAALALIRVLREADPLVARIDGIPRKVWLVFVGNGLYRPRGFAAAARHRLDSGLIDVRYVRADVWLSRTRFVVGALAGALQRSRTYVQRECAELRVEVLGRPLALATDGEVIAEGRKFRFFTRPAALTVYRPDPEGLRTTTSSEAGAGLPVGTVAFGG
;
A
#
# COMPACT_ATOMS: atom_id res chain seq x y z
N VAL A 1 -17.01 34.17 24.92
CA VAL A 1 -16.75 32.78 24.48
C VAL A 1 -17.51 31.80 25.37
N GLN A 2 -17.43 31.89 26.71
CA GLN A 2 -18.09 30.94 27.62
C GLN A 2 -19.62 30.94 27.48
N ASP A 3 -20.25 32.11 27.33
CA ASP A 3 -21.70 32.22 27.16
C ASP A 3 -22.18 31.66 25.80
N TRP A 4 -21.39 31.84 24.77
CA TRP A 4 -21.67 31.24 23.46
C TRP A 4 -21.61 29.72 23.53
N LEU A 5 -20.56 29.15 24.16
CA LEU A 5 -20.44 27.70 24.36
C LEU A 5 -21.61 27.11 25.16
N ARG A 6 -22.06 27.83 26.21
CA ARG A 6 -23.24 27.40 26.99
C ARG A 6 -24.52 27.41 26.15
N LYS A 7 -24.77 28.44 25.35
CA LYS A 7 -25.92 28.48 24.43
C LYS A 7 -25.90 27.37 23.40
N VAL A 8 -24.75 27.10 22.80
CA VAL A 8 -24.58 25.97 21.85
C VAL A 8 -24.87 24.63 22.53
N ALA A 9 -24.32 24.39 23.71
CA ALA A 9 -24.56 23.16 24.46
C ALA A 9 -26.05 22.98 24.84
N GLN A 10 -26.74 24.05 25.21
CA GLN A 10 -28.18 24.02 25.50
C GLN A 10 -29.00 23.69 24.27
N GLU A 11 -28.64 24.27 23.13
CA GLU A 11 -29.34 24.00 21.87
C GLU A 11 -29.13 22.55 21.39
N ILE A 12 -27.90 22.03 21.48
CA ILE A 12 -27.63 20.61 21.18
C ILE A 12 -28.46 19.70 22.08
N ASN A 13 -28.53 19.98 23.38
CA ASN A 13 -29.33 19.18 24.30
C ASN A 13 -30.84 19.26 23.99
N ARG A 14 -31.32 20.41 23.51
CA ARG A 14 -32.72 20.58 23.08
C ARG A 14 -33.01 19.73 21.84
N VAL A 15 -32.13 19.79 20.84
CA VAL A 15 -32.26 19.00 19.61
C VAL A 15 -32.19 17.50 19.91
N ASP A 16 -31.25 17.08 20.76
CA ASP A 16 -31.12 15.68 21.17
C ASP A 16 -32.40 15.11 21.78
N ARG A 17 -32.99 15.86 22.73
CA ARG A 17 -34.25 15.44 23.36
C ARG A 17 -35.41 15.37 22.37
N GLU A 18 -35.51 16.33 21.47
CA GLU A 18 -36.53 16.35 20.43
C GLU A 18 -36.39 15.16 19.46
N LEU A 19 -35.17 14.87 19.02
CA LEU A 19 -34.89 13.73 18.13
C LEU A 19 -35.20 12.39 18.82
N VAL A 20 -34.88 12.25 20.12
CA VAL A 20 -35.21 11.07 20.90
C VAL A 20 -36.73 10.93 21.01
N ARG A 21 -37.48 12.02 21.29
CA ARG A 21 -38.94 12.02 21.33
C ARG A 21 -39.58 11.63 20.01
N ARG A 22 -39.11 12.22 18.89
CA ARG A 22 -39.59 11.87 17.53
C ARG A 22 -39.30 10.43 17.17
N SER A 23 -38.15 9.91 17.52
CA SER A 23 -37.83 8.50 17.31
C SER A 23 -38.73 7.53 18.07
N ALA A 24 -39.44 8.03 19.08
CA ALA A 24 -40.38 7.26 19.88
C ALA A 24 -41.75 7.03 19.21
N ILE A 25 -42.11 7.86 18.25
CA ILE A 25 -43.38 7.79 17.51
C ILE A 25 -43.40 6.56 16.57
N ILE A 26 -42.25 5.98 16.27
CA ILE A 26 -42.14 4.78 15.44
C ILE A 26 -42.62 3.58 16.27
N PRO A 27 -43.72 2.90 15.88
CA PRO A 27 -44.27 1.75 16.60
C PRO A 27 -43.22 0.63 16.71
N HIS A 28 -43.46 -0.32 17.63
CA HIS A 28 -42.65 -1.54 17.72
C HIS A 28 -42.60 -2.25 16.38
N TRP A 29 -41.38 -2.31 15.84
CA TRP A 29 -41.11 -2.90 14.54
C TRP A 29 -40.38 -4.24 14.72
N PRO A 30 -40.58 -5.23 13.83
CA PRO A 30 -39.83 -6.49 13.88
C PRO A 30 -38.30 -6.29 13.93
N ALA A 31 -37.83 -5.14 13.45
CA ALA A 31 -36.43 -4.75 13.48
C ALA A 31 -35.86 -4.43 14.89
N ASP A 32 -36.71 -4.26 15.93
CA ASP A 32 -36.21 -3.96 17.29
C ASP A 32 -35.32 -5.07 17.84
N GLY A 33 -35.63 -6.33 17.54
CA GLY A 33 -34.81 -7.48 17.88
C GLY A 33 -33.46 -7.46 17.16
N VAL A 34 -33.47 -7.14 15.88
CA VAL A 34 -32.29 -7.05 15.04
C VAL A 34 -31.37 -5.92 15.51
N LEU A 35 -31.91 -4.72 15.78
CA LEU A 35 -31.12 -3.58 16.27
C LEU A 35 -30.48 -3.87 17.63
N ARG A 36 -31.18 -4.59 18.54
CA ARG A 36 -30.59 -5.02 19.82
C ARG A 36 -29.46 -6.05 19.59
N ALA A 37 -29.69 -7.03 18.73
CA ALA A 37 -28.68 -8.03 18.39
C ALA A 37 -27.45 -7.40 17.78
N LEU A 38 -27.62 -6.46 16.82
CA LEU A 38 -26.51 -5.69 16.23
C LEU A 38 -25.77 -4.86 17.28
N SER A 39 -26.50 -4.19 18.17
CA SER A 39 -25.90 -3.42 19.26
C SER A 39 -25.06 -4.29 20.19
N THR A 40 -25.52 -5.50 20.48
CA THR A 40 -24.79 -6.47 21.33
C THR A 40 -23.61 -7.07 20.61
N ALA A 41 -23.76 -7.47 19.34
CA ALA A 41 -22.70 -8.02 18.52
C ALA A 41 -21.56 -7.01 18.29
N ALA A 42 -21.88 -5.71 18.24
CA ALA A 42 -20.90 -4.65 18.10
C ALA A 42 -20.13 -4.31 19.40
N ASN A 43 -20.47 -4.94 20.53
CA ASN A 43 -19.72 -4.76 21.77
C ASN A 43 -18.27 -5.19 21.58
N HIS A 44 -17.34 -4.42 22.15
CA HIS A 44 -15.90 -4.63 22.04
C HIS A 44 -15.41 -4.76 20.58
N SER A 45 -16.17 -4.21 19.63
CA SER A 45 -15.91 -4.29 18.18
C SER A 45 -15.92 -5.71 17.58
N LEU A 46 -16.48 -6.71 18.27
CA LEU A 46 -16.47 -8.13 17.85
C LEU A 46 -17.11 -8.33 16.47
N LEU A 47 -18.25 -7.66 16.20
CA LEU A 47 -18.88 -7.68 14.88
C LEU A 47 -17.91 -7.29 13.78
N TRP A 48 -17.17 -6.19 14.00
CA TRP A 48 -16.25 -5.65 13.00
C TRP A 48 -15.02 -6.54 12.83
N LEU A 49 -14.55 -7.17 13.91
CA LEU A 49 -13.45 -8.14 13.84
C LEU A 49 -13.86 -9.40 13.07
N ALA A 50 -15.08 -9.88 13.27
CA ALA A 50 -15.62 -11.01 12.51
C ALA A 50 -15.78 -10.66 11.02
N VAL A 51 -16.35 -9.50 10.70
CA VAL A 51 -16.44 -9.01 9.32
C VAL A 51 -15.05 -8.84 8.70
N ALA A 52 -14.10 -8.28 9.46
CA ALA A 52 -12.72 -8.15 9.01
C ALA A 52 -12.07 -9.50 8.70
N ALA A 53 -12.29 -10.53 9.52
CA ALA A 53 -11.76 -11.87 9.28
C ALA A 53 -12.30 -12.47 7.96
N VAL A 54 -13.61 -12.32 7.71
CA VAL A 54 -14.22 -12.75 6.45
C VAL A 54 -13.66 -11.97 5.25
N LEU A 55 -13.55 -10.66 5.34
CA LEU A 55 -13.00 -9.84 4.26
C LEU A 55 -11.52 -10.09 4.02
N ALA A 56 -10.76 -10.42 5.07
CA ALA A 56 -9.32 -10.68 4.99
C ALA A 56 -8.99 -12.03 4.33
N SER A 57 -9.94 -12.97 4.23
CA SER A 57 -9.75 -14.23 3.50
C SER A 57 -9.61 -14.01 1.99
N ARG A 58 -10.11 -12.89 1.46
CA ARG A 58 -9.99 -12.54 0.03
C ARG A 58 -8.75 -11.67 -0.18
N LYS A 59 -7.90 -12.06 -1.13
CA LYS A 59 -6.70 -11.28 -1.51
C LYS A 59 -7.12 -9.91 -2.11
N GLY A 60 -6.19 -8.97 -2.23
CA GLY A 60 -6.39 -7.70 -2.92
C GLY A 60 -6.96 -6.57 -2.05
N SER A 61 -7.79 -5.70 -2.64
CA SER A 61 -8.36 -4.50 -2.01
C SER A 61 -9.24 -4.82 -0.81
N THR A 62 -9.98 -5.92 -0.85
CA THR A 62 -10.87 -6.38 0.22
C THR A 62 -10.09 -6.68 1.51
N ARG A 63 -8.99 -7.45 1.40
CA ARG A 63 -8.10 -7.74 2.53
C ARG A 63 -7.47 -6.47 3.10
N ARG A 64 -7.02 -5.57 2.22
CA ARG A 64 -6.45 -4.29 2.66
C ARG A 64 -7.48 -3.44 3.40
N GLY A 65 -8.71 -3.39 2.89
CA GLY A 65 -9.83 -2.71 3.55
C GLY A 65 -10.12 -3.24 4.95
N ALA A 66 -10.12 -4.57 5.10
CA ALA A 66 -10.29 -5.23 6.40
C ALA A 66 -9.18 -4.84 7.39
N LEU A 67 -7.92 -4.94 7.00
CA LEU A 67 -6.77 -4.61 7.84
C LEU A 67 -6.74 -3.12 8.21
N ARG A 68 -6.99 -2.23 7.25
CA ARG A 68 -7.13 -0.78 7.49
C ARG A 68 -8.29 -0.51 8.44
N GLY A 69 -9.41 -1.22 8.28
CA GLY A 69 -10.58 -1.12 9.16
C GLY A 69 -10.25 -1.47 10.61
N VAL A 70 -9.54 -2.56 10.84
CA VAL A 70 -9.08 -2.95 12.19
C VAL A 70 -8.15 -1.89 12.79
N ALA A 71 -7.19 -1.39 12.01
CA ALA A 71 -6.30 -0.32 12.46
C ALA A 71 -7.07 0.98 12.81
N ALA A 72 -8.05 1.35 11.98
CA ALA A 72 -8.89 2.52 12.22
C ALA A 72 -9.77 2.37 13.48
N ILE A 73 -10.32 1.17 13.74
CA ILE A 73 -11.04 0.85 15.00
C ILE A 73 -10.11 1.01 16.20
N GLY A 74 -8.89 0.47 16.13
CA GLY A 74 -7.89 0.61 17.19
C GLY A 74 -7.60 2.08 17.52
N GLY A 75 -7.32 2.88 16.50
CA GLY A 75 -7.12 4.33 16.62
C GLY A 75 -8.34 5.06 17.20
N ALA A 76 -9.55 4.75 16.72
CA ALA A 76 -10.78 5.34 17.21
C ALA A 76 -11.05 4.97 18.69
N SER A 77 -10.86 3.71 19.04
CA SER A 77 -11.03 3.22 20.41
C SER A 77 -10.04 3.88 21.37
N CYS A 78 -8.78 3.99 20.98
CA CYS A 78 -7.74 4.68 21.77
C CYS A 78 -8.10 6.15 21.97
N THR A 79 -8.38 6.87 20.89
CA THR A 79 -8.71 8.32 20.94
C THR A 79 -9.95 8.59 21.81
N ILE A 80 -10.99 7.77 21.66
CA ILE A 80 -12.23 7.96 22.40
C ILE A 80 -12.06 7.64 23.87
N ASN A 81 -11.46 6.50 24.21
CA ASN A 81 -11.42 6.05 25.61
C ASN A 81 -10.31 6.73 26.40
N ALA A 82 -9.15 7.00 25.79
CA ALA A 82 -8.03 7.61 26.49
C ALA A 82 -8.07 9.16 26.51
N LEU A 83 -8.71 9.79 25.50
CA LEU A 83 -8.71 11.24 25.39
C LEU A 83 -10.12 11.84 25.48
N ALA A 84 -11.05 11.46 24.60
CA ALA A 84 -12.31 12.18 24.47
C ALA A 84 -13.24 11.99 25.68
N LYS A 85 -13.43 10.77 26.17
CA LYS A 85 -14.32 10.51 27.31
C LYS A 85 -13.86 11.14 28.63
N PRO A 86 -12.55 11.10 28.98
CA PRO A 86 -12.07 11.78 30.19
C PRO A 86 -12.18 13.29 30.10
N LEU A 87 -11.94 13.89 28.92
CA LEU A 87 -11.92 15.34 28.73
C LEU A 87 -13.33 15.94 28.57
N LEU A 88 -14.29 15.16 28.09
CA LEU A 88 -15.64 15.62 27.75
C LEU A 88 -16.71 14.74 28.42
N PRO A 89 -16.82 14.77 29.77
CA PRO A 89 -17.78 13.94 30.48
C PRO A 89 -19.22 14.40 30.20
N ARG A 90 -20.08 13.46 29.79
CA ARG A 90 -21.51 13.71 29.53
C ARG A 90 -22.37 12.59 30.11
N ARG A 91 -23.50 12.98 30.72
CA ARG A 91 -24.48 12.01 31.22
C ARG A 91 -25.27 11.37 30.06
N ARG A 92 -25.56 10.09 30.18
CA ARG A 92 -26.41 9.36 29.22
C ARG A 92 -27.88 9.79 29.36
N PRO A 93 -28.71 9.52 28.33
CA PRO A 93 -30.15 9.66 28.46
C PRO A 93 -30.65 9.00 29.73
N ALA A 94 -31.41 9.73 30.57
CA ALA A 94 -32.01 9.15 31.77
C ALA A 94 -33.17 8.25 31.38
N TYR A 95 -33.56 7.34 32.28
CA TYR A 95 -34.66 6.44 32.04
C TYR A 95 -35.96 7.19 31.72
N ASP A 96 -36.17 8.35 32.35
CA ASP A 96 -37.35 9.20 32.16
C ASP A 96 -37.32 10.01 30.85
N ASP A 97 -36.12 10.20 30.24
CA ASP A 97 -35.97 10.82 28.93
C ASP A 97 -36.40 9.88 27.80
N LEU A 98 -36.53 8.58 28.10
CA LEU A 98 -36.85 7.55 27.12
C LEU A 98 -38.34 7.28 27.06
N PRO A 99 -38.90 7.00 25.86
CA PRO A 99 -40.26 6.51 25.71
C PRO A 99 -40.49 5.22 26.50
N VAL A 100 -41.69 5.05 27.10
CA VAL A 100 -42.03 3.91 27.92
C VAL A 100 -41.73 2.57 27.25
N ALA A 101 -42.01 2.47 25.96
CA ALA A 101 -41.75 1.28 25.15
C ALA A 101 -40.25 0.89 25.03
N ARG A 102 -39.31 1.82 25.25
CA ARG A 102 -37.86 1.60 25.17
C ARG A 102 -37.18 1.44 26.52
N ARG A 103 -37.87 1.74 27.61
CA ARG A 103 -37.35 1.66 28.98
C ARG A 103 -36.89 0.25 29.35
N LEU A 104 -37.50 -0.78 28.76
CA LEU A 104 -37.17 -2.19 29.00
C LEU A 104 -35.94 -2.69 28.23
N ALA A 105 -35.42 -1.90 27.30
CA ALA A 105 -34.31 -2.32 26.42
C ALA A 105 -32.93 -2.28 27.09
N LEU A 106 -32.77 -1.56 28.19
CA LEU A 106 -31.48 -1.36 28.87
C LEU A 106 -31.52 -1.86 30.32
N ARG A 107 -31.21 -3.15 30.49
CA ARG A 107 -31.05 -3.73 31.86
C ARG A 107 -29.73 -3.27 32.53
N ASN A 108 -28.71 -2.89 31.78
CA ASN A 108 -27.42 -2.43 32.34
C ASN A 108 -26.91 -1.21 31.58
N HIS A 109 -26.92 -0.03 32.18
CA HIS A 109 -26.30 1.18 31.66
C HIS A 109 -24.78 1.14 31.91
N PRO A 110 -23.95 1.34 30.89
CA PRO A 110 -22.51 1.49 31.11
C PRO A 110 -22.23 2.73 31.99
N ARG A 111 -21.31 2.60 32.95
CA ARG A 111 -20.93 3.70 33.87
C ARG A 111 -20.05 4.78 33.23
N SER A 112 -19.54 4.54 32.02
CA SER A 112 -18.67 5.50 31.31
C SER A 112 -19.44 6.66 30.70
N SER A 113 -18.72 7.78 30.39
CA SER A 113 -19.27 8.95 29.68
C SER A 113 -20.08 8.55 28.44
N SER A 114 -21.21 9.26 28.22
CA SER A 114 -22.02 9.13 27.01
C SER A 114 -21.30 9.64 25.76
N PHE A 115 -20.57 10.72 25.87
CA PHE A 115 -19.92 11.40 24.75
C PHE A 115 -18.44 11.03 24.65
N PRO A 116 -17.95 10.78 23.43
CA PRO A 116 -18.68 10.40 22.22
C PRO A 116 -19.00 8.90 22.18
N SER A 117 -19.89 8.47 21.25
CA SER A 117 -20.25 7.06 21.11
C SER A 117 -19.13 6.22 20.49
N GLY A 118 -18.56 5.31 21.29
CA GLY A 118 -17.51 4.40 20.80
C GLY A 118 -17.99 3.40 19.74
N HIS A 119 -19.24 2.90 19.85
CA HIS A 119 -19.81 2.00 18.84
C HIS A 119 -19.99 2.68 17.48
N ALA A 120 -20.49 3.93 17.48
CA ALA A 120 -20.64 4.70 16.25
C ALA A 120 -19.30 5.02 15.62
N ALA A 121 -18.30 5.31 16.46
CA ALA A 121 -16.94 5.57 15.96
C ALA A 121 -16.30 4.33 15.35
N SER A 122 -16.36 3.17 16.00
CA SER A 122 -15.83 1.92 15.43
C SER A 122 -16.54 1.54 14.13
N ALA A 123 -17.87 1.68 14.09
CA ALA A 123 -18.67 1.41 12.90
C ALA A 123 -18.29 2.32 11.73
N ALA A 124 -18.23 3.62 11.96
CA ALA A 124 -17.86 4.59 10.94
C ALA A 124 -16.40 4.45 10.50
N ALA A 125 -15.47 4.20 11.45
CA ALA A 125 -14.06 3.97 11.14
C ALA A 125 -13.88 2.76 10.23
N PHE A 126 -14.53 1.63 10.56
CA PHE A 126 -14.44 0.42 9.76
C PHE A 126 -15.06 0.59 8.36
N ALA A 127 -16.28 1.09 8.30
CA ALA A 127 -16.97 1.30 7.02
C ALA A 127 -16.19 2.25 6.11
N THR A 128 -15.71 3.39 6.63
CA THR A 128 -14.91 4.34 5.87
C THR A 128 -13.62 3.70 5.37
N ALA A 129 -12.90 2.96 6.22
CA ALA A 129 -11.64 2.32 5.86
C ALA A 129 -11.83 1.27 4.74
N VAL A 130 -12.89 0.46 4.83
CA VAL A 130 -13.23 -0.53 3.79
C VAL A 130 -13.62 0.17 2.49
N THR A 131 -14.46 1.21 2.56
CA THR A 131 -14.88 1.99 1.38
C THR A 131 -13.70 2.62 0.65
N MET A 132 -12.70 3.10 1.39
CA MET A 132 -11.49 3.69 0.80
C MET A 132 -10.69 2.69 -0.04
N GLU A 133 -10.64 1.42 0.35
CA GLU A 133 -9.87 0.39 -0.36
C GLU A 133 -10.71 -0.36 -1.40
N ASN A 134 -12.00 -0.56 -1.10
CA ASN A 134 -12.95 -1.26 -1.99
C ASN A 134 -14.34 -0.63 -1.85
N PRO A 135 -14.72 0.32 -2.74
CA PRO A 135 -16.00 1.00 -2.68
C PRO A 135 -17.22 0.08 -2.73
N ALA A 136 -17.18 -0.99 -3.53
CA ALA A 136 -18.29 -1.94 -3.65
C ALA A 136 -18.56 -2.68 -2.34
N VAL A 137 -17.50 -3.18 -1.69
CA VAL A 137 -17.60 -3.83 -0.37
C VAL A 137 -17.99 -2.80 0.70
N GLY A 138 -17.46 -1.58 0.60
CA GLY A 138 -17.83 -0.47 1.47
C GLY A 138 -19.30 -0.14 1.41
N LEU A 139 -19.90 -0.16 0.22
CA LEU A 139 -21.35 0.06 0.03
C LEU A 139 -22.19 -1.02 0.73
N ALA A 140 -21.72 -2.26 0.78
CA ALA A 140 -22.40 -3.34 1.52
C ALA A 140 -22.22 -3.22 3.05
N VAL A 141 -21.08 -2.71 3.53
CA VAL A 141 -20.77 -2.54 4.96
C VAL A 141 -21.44 -1.31 5.55
N ALA A 142 -21.59 -0.23 4.78
CA ALA A 142 -22.12 1.06 5.25
C ALA A 142 -23.54 0.96 5.88
N PRO A 143 -24.51 0.23 5.33
CA PRO A 143 -25.82 0.07 5.95
C PRO A 143 -25.76 -0.60 7.33
N VAL A 144 -24.88 -1.60 7.50
CA VAL A 144 -24.67 -2.28 8.78
C VAL A 144 -24.07 -1.30 9.80
N ALA A 145 -23.09 -0.49 9.37
CA ALA A 145 -22.50 0.54 10.22
C ALA A 145 -23.53 1.59 10.66
N ALA A 146 -24.38 2.04 9.73
CA ALA A 146 -25.48 2.95 10.04
C ALA A 146 -26.50 2.34 11.01
N ALA A 147 -26.86 1.07 10.82
CA ALA A 147 -27.76 0.35 11.72
C ALA A 147 -27.17 0.20 13.14
N VAL A 148 -25.87 -0.11 13.27
CA VAL A 148 -25.16 -0.14 14.56
C VAL A 148 -25.18 1.24 15.22
N ALA A 149 -24.86 2.31 14.48
CA ALA A 149 -24.87 3.68 14.98
C ALA A 149 -26.28 4.08 15.44
N TYR A 150 -27.30 3.83 14.62
CA TYR A 150 -28.71 4.10 14.95
C TYR A 150 -29.19 3.29 16.15
N SER A 151 -28.78 2.03 16.28
CA SER A 151 -29.15 1.19 17.42
C SER A 151 -28.78 1.82 18.77
N ARG A 152 -27.75 2.67 18.82
CA ARG A 152 -27.32 3.34 20.07
C ARG A 152 -28.26 4.45 20.50
N VAL A 153 -28.91 5.13 19.55
CA VAL A 153 -29.99 6.08 19.81
C VAL A 153 -31.28 5.33 20.15
N HIS A 154 -31.57 4.30 19.34
CA HIS A 154 -32.79 3.50 19.50
C HIS A 154 -32.87 2.82 20.86
N THR A 155 -31.77 2.27 21.37
CA THR A 155 -31.69 1.65 22.70
C THR A 155 -31.57 2.66 23.85
N GLY A 156 -31.46 3.98 23.58
CA GLY A 156 -31.26 5.02 24.60
C GLY A 156 -29.88 5.01 25.25
N ALA A 157 -28.90 4.30 24.67
CA ALA A 157 -27.56 4.23 25.22
C ALA A 157 -26.77 5.54 25.03
N HIS A 158 -27.09 6.30 23.99
CA HIS A 158 -26.43 7.54 23.61
C HIS A 158 -27.39 8.55 23.03
N TRP A 159 -27.06 9.84 23.19
CA TRP A 159 -27.75 10.92 22.50
C TRP A 159 -27.40 10.90 20.98
N PRO A 160 -28.30 11.40 20.10
CA PRO A 160 -28.00 11.53 18.68
C PRO A 160 -26.69 12.27 18.38
N SER A 161 -26.40 13.34 19.09
CA SER A 161 -25.15 14.09 18.95
C SER A 161 -23.91 13.30 19.40
N ASP A 162 -24.01 12.40 20.40
CA ASP A 162 -22.91 11.51 20.79
C ASP A 162 -22.56 10.53 19.65
N VAL A 163 -23.60 10.06 18.96
CA VAL A 163 -23.47 9.14 17.82
C VAL A 163 -22.87 9.87 16.62
N ALA A 164 -23.36 11.06 16.31
CA ALA A 164 -22.84 11.89 15.22
C ALA A 164 -21.35 12.24 15.44
N ALA A 165 -21.02 12.71 16.65
CA ALA A 165 -19.64 13.02 17.00
C ALA A 165 -18.73 11.80 16.95
N GLY A 166 -19.20 10.65 17.46
CA GLY A 166 -18.48 9.39 17.38
C GLY A 166 -18.23 8.97 15.93
N ALA A 167 -19.24 9.03 15.07
CA ALA A 167 -19.12 8.70 13.65
C ALA A 167 -18.14 9.63 12.93
N LEU A 168 -18.22 10.95 13.17
CA LEU A 168 -17.27 11.92 12.60
C LEU A 168 -15.83 11.65 13.05
N MET A 169 -15.61 11.37 14.33
CA MET A 169 -14.30 11.02 14.85
C MET A 169 -13.77 9.72 14.21
N GLY A 170 -14.60 8.68 14.13
CA GLY A 170 -14.23 7.42 13.51
C GLY A 170 -13.86 7.58 12.04
N THR A 171 -14.69 8.29 11.27
CA THR A 171 -14.42 8.65 9.88
C THR A 171 -13.13 9.44 9.73
N GLY A 172 -12.92 10.47 10.57
CA GLY A 172 -11.70 11.28 10.56
C GLY A 172 -10.44 10.46 10.82
N ILE A 173 -10.50 9.52 11.77
CA ILE A 173 -9.38 8.61 12.06
C ILE A 173 -9.13 7.65 10.89
N ALA A 174 -10.18 7.08 10.28
CA ALA A 174 -10.04 6.24 9.10
C ALA A 174 -9.39 7.02 7.94
N LEU A 175 -9.84 8.24 7.67
CA LEU A 175 -9.23 9.12 6.66
C LEU A 175 -7.77 9.46 7.01
N ALA A 176 -7.47 9.70 8.28
CA ALA A 176 -6.12 9.97 8.74
C ALA A 176 -5.17 8.78 8.53
N THR A 177 -5.66 7.53 8.44
CA THR A 177 -4.81 6.39 8.08
C THR A 177 -4.10 6.56 6.75
N ARG A 178 -4.63 7.40 5.83
CA ARG A 178 -4.01 7.70 4.53
C ARG A 178 -2.64 8.39 4.66
N LEU A 179 -2.38 9.03 5.81
CA LEU A 179 -1.11 9.72 6.06
C LEU A 179 0.08 8.76 6.19
N TRP A 180 -0.16 7.55 6.70
CA TRP A 180 0.90 6.54 6.88
C TRP A 180 0.65 5.27 6.06
N TRP A 181 -0.57 5.03 5.63
CA TRP A 181 -0.96 3.90 4.81
C TRP A 181 -1.70 4.42 3.58
N PRO A 182 -0.98 4.81 2.53
CA PRO A 182 -1.59 5.36 1.32
C PRO A 182 -2.52 4.33 0.66
N LEU A 183 -3.55 4.83 0.00
CA LEU A 183 -4.41 4.01 -0.82
C LEU A 183 -3.60 3.49 -2.00
N ARG A 184 -3.76 2.22 -2.32
CA ARG A 184 -3.31 1.69 -3.59
C ARG A 184 -4.39 2.01 -4.61
N ILE A 185 -4.17 3.02 -5.38
CA ILE A 185 -4.95 3.27 -6.59
C ILE A 185 -4.58 2.11 -7.50
N GLY A 186 -5.59 1.35 -7.97
CA GLY A 186 -5.38 0.17 -8.80
C GLY A 186 -4.96 0.49 -10.24
N GLU A 187 -4.50 1.71 -10.49
CA GLU A 187 -3.95 2.13 -11.78
C GLU A 187 -2.47 1.74 -11.81
N SER A 188 -2.10 0.96 -12.83
CA SER A 188 -0.70 0.74 -13.19
C SER A 188 -0.03 2.08 -13.48
N ALA A 189 1.29 2.14 -13.23
CA ALA A 189 2.04 3.33 -13.59
C ALA A 189 2.00 3.54 -15.11
N ASP A 190 1.94 4.79 -15.52
CA ASP A 190 1.89 5.14 -16.94
C ASP A 190 3.29 5.16 -17.56
N SER A 191 3.36 4.90 -18.85
CA SER A 191 4.53 5.15 -19.70
C SER A 191 4.08 5.73 -21.02
N SER A 192 4.72 6.80 -21.44
CA SER A 192 4.48 7.45 -22.73
C SER A 192 5.06 6.65 -23.90
N TYR A 193 6.00 5.74 -23.62
CA TYR A 193 6.71 4.97 -24.64
C TYR A 193 6.09 3.58 -24.79
N ARG A 194 5.10 3.45 -25.67
CA ARG A 194 4.60 2.14 -26.12
C ARG A 194 5.62 1.52 -27.06
N ALA A 195 5.91 0.23 -26.88
CA ALA A 195 6.80 -0.55 -27.72
C ALA A 195 6.07 -1.74 -28.30
N GLN A 196 6.38 -2.04 -29.55
CA GLN A 196 5.97 -3.30 -30.19
C GLN A 196 7.12 -4.30 -30.03
N VAL A 197 6.83 -5.46 -29.50
CA VAL A 197 7.77 -6.55 -29.26
C VAL A 197 7.29 -7.82 -29.95
N PRO A 198 8.13 -8.85 -30.10
CA PRO A 198 7.67 -10.09 -30.70
C PRO A 198 6.47 -10.70 -29.98
N ALA A 199 5.40 -11.03 -30.68
CA ALA A 199 4.33 -11.87 -30.18
C ALA A 199 4.80 -13.30 -30.06
N LEU A 200 4.64 -13.92 -28.87
CA LEU A 200 5.15 -15.25 -28.54
C LEU A 200 4.02 -16.12 -27.91
N PRO A 201 2.95 -16.42 -28.66
CA PRO A 201 1.74 -17.03 -28.10
C PRO A 201 1.98 -18.40 -27.47
N ASP A 202 2.91 -19.19 -27.99
CA ASP A 202 3.33 -20.49 -27.49
C ASP A 202 4.67 -20.46 -26.70
N GLY A 203 5.30 -19.28 -26.61
CA GLY A 203 6.56 -19.06 -25.92
C GLY A 203 7.83 -19.37 -26.72
N ALA A 204 7.75 -19.58 -28.05
CA ALA A 204 8.91 -19.85 -28.87
C ALA A 204 9.92 -18.70 -28.85
N GLY A 205 11.15 -18.97 -28.36
CA GLY A 205 12.19 -17.97 -28.15
C GLY A 205 12.07 -17.18 -26.83
N LEU A 206 11.13 -17.53 -25.95
CA LEU A 206 11.02 -17.00 -24.59
C LEU A 206 11.83 -17.91 -23.62
N TRP A 207 12.76 -17.31 -22.90
CA TRP A 207 13.51 -17.99 -21.84
C TRP A 207 13.09 -17.42 -20.49
N VAL A 208 12.53 -18.27 -19.62
CA VAL A 208 11.99 -17.86 -18.32
C VAL A 208 12.86 -18.33 -17.18
N MET A 209 13.47 -17.41 -16.46
CA MET A 209 14.20 -17.70 -15.23
C MET A 209 13.23 -17.81 -14.06
N ILE A 210 13.24 -18.97 -13.40
CA ILE A 210 12.39 -19.28 -12.24
C ILE A 210 13.28 -19.35 -11.00
N ASN A 211 12.92 -18.62 -9.96
CA ASN A 211 13.53 -18.76 -8.65
C ASN A 211 12.57 -19.51 -7.70
N PRO A 212 12.79 -20.79 -7.47
CA PRO A 212 11.89 -21.63 -6.66
C PRO A 212 11.86 -21.22 -5.17
N CYS A 213 12.88 -20.48 -4.70
CA CYS A 213 12.92 -19.95 -3.34
C CYS A 213 12.09 -18.67 -3.15
N SER A 214 11.48 -18.14 -4.21
CA SER A 214 10.67 -16.92 -4.19
C SER A 214 9.19 -17.25 -4.10
N GLY A 215 8.47 -16.64 -3.17
CA GLY A 215 7.03 -16.81 -3.06
C GLY A 215 6.57 -17.53 -1.78
N PRO A 216 5.26 -17.79 -1.63
CA PRO A 216 4.73 -18.60 -0.56
C PRO A 216 5.24 -20.04 -0.67
N GLU A 217 5.59 -20.68 0.46
CA GLU A 217 6.05 -22.07 0.49
C GLU A 217 5.07 -22.99 -0.24
N GLY A 218 5.54 -23.64 -1.33
CA GLY A 218 4.82 -24.68 -2.05
C GLY A 218 4.19 -24.30 -3.39
N GLU A 219 4.29 -23.05 -3.83
CA GLU A 219 3.79 -22.65 -5.17
C GLU A 219 4.96 -22.56 -6.18
N ASP A 220 5.26 -23.67 -6.86
CA ASP A 220 6.17 -23.69 -8.01
C ASP A 220 5.38 -23.35 -9.29
N PRO A 221 5.67 -22.21 -9.97
CA PRO A 221 4.94 -21.81 -11.15
C PRO A 221 5.34 -22.57 -12.42
N SER A 222 6.33 -23.46 -12.37
CA SER A 222 6.92 -24.11 -13.56
C SER A 222 5.90 -24.90 -14.37
N ALA A 223 5.03 -25.66 -13.71
CA ALA A 223 4.00 -26.46 -14.37
C ALA A 223 2.96 -25.58 -15.08
N GLU A 224 2.54 -24.49 -14.46
CA GLU A 224 1.60 -23.53 -15.03
C GLU A 224 2.22 -22.79 -16.22
N LEU A 225 3.49 -22.37 -16.09
CA LEU A 225 4.23 -21.71 -17.17
C LEU A 225 4.46 -22.63 -18.36
N ALA A 226 4.82 -23.90 -18.13
CA ALA A 226 4.98 -24.89 -19.19
C ALA A 226 3.65 -25.19 -19.93
N ALA A 227 2.53 -25.16 -19.22
CA ALA A 227 1.21 -25.35 -19.83
C ALA A 227 0.81 -24.16 -20.72
N VAL A 228 1.14 -22.93 -20.29
CA VAL A 228 0.81 -21.70 -21.02
C VAL A 228 1.76 -21.45 -22.20
N TRP A 229 3.07 -21.70 -22.00
CA TRP A 229 4.11 -21.48 -23.00
C TRP A 229 4.91 -22.78 -23.24
N PRO A 230 4.33 -23.75 -23.95
CA PRO A 230 4.94 -25.09 -24.14
C PRO A 230 6.26 -25.06 -24.93
N ALA A 231 6.51 -24.02 -25.72
CA ALA A 231 7.76 -23.85 -26.47
C ALA A 231 8.78 -22.92 -25.76
N ALA A 232 8.47 -22.44 -24.54
CA ALA A 232 9.41 -21.63 -23.78
C ALA A 232 10.48 -22.51 -23.11
N ARG A 233 11.70 -21.97 -23.00
CA ARG A 233 12.78 -22.60 -22.20
C ARG A 233 12.69 -22.11 -20.75
N LEU A 234 12.43 -23.02 -19.83
CA LEU A 234 12.43 -22.76 -18.40
C LEU A 234 13.83 -23.00 -17.81
N LEU A 235 14.37 -22.00 -17.14
CA LEU A 235 15.66 -22.01 -16.45
C LEU A 235 15.39 -21.86 -14.95
N PHE A 236 16.18 -22.56 -14.12
CA PHE A 236 16.04 -22.48 -12.67
C PHE A 236 17.26 -21.78 -12.07
N ALA A 237 17.01 -20.83 -11.18
CA ALA A 237 18.06 -20.14 -10.46
C ALA A 237 18.82 -21.11 -9.55
N GLU A 238 20.14 -21.11 -9.60
CA GLU A 238 20.99 -21.90 -8.71
C GLU A 238 20.90 -21.33 -7.29
N PRO A 239 20.74 -22.19 -6.27
CA PRO A 239 20.83 -21.75 -4.89
C PRO A 239 22.21 -21.10 -4.64
N ASP A 240 22.21 -19.90 -4.03
CA ASP A 240 23.42 -19.15 -3.69
C ASP A 240 24.31 -18.73 -4.90
N GLY A 241 23.83 -18.89 -6.13
CA GLY A 241 24.50 -18.50 -7.36
C GLY A 241 24.27 -17.02 -7.73
N ASP A 242 25.18 -16.45 -8.54
CA ASP A 242 24.98 -15.15 -9.18
C ASP A 242 24.07 -15.35 -10.41
N LEU A 243 22.80 -15.06 -10.21
CA LEU A 243 21.75 -15.28 -11.21
C LEU A 243 21.99 -14.52 -12.52
N ALA A 244 22.57 -13.32 -12.45
CA ALA A 244 22.88 -12.55 -13.65
C ALA A 244 23.98 -13.24 -14.47
N LYS A 245 25.04 -13.72 -13.82
CA LYS A 245 26.11 -14.48 -14.48
C LYS A 245 25.63 -15.81 -15.03
N GLN A 246 24.80 -16.52 -14.27
CA GLN A 246 24.18 -17.77 -14.75
C GLN A 246 23.39 -17.52 -16.04
N LEU A 247 22.53 -16.49 -16.05
CA LEU A 247 21.71 -16.18 -17.22
C LEU A 247 22.56 -15.70 -18.42
N GLU A 248 23.60 -14.89 -18.17
CA GLU A 248 24.52 -14.46 -19.23
C GLU A 248 25.26 -15.64 -19.87
N ALA A 249 25.74 -16.59 -19.07
CA ALA A 249 26.42 -17.79 -19.57
C ALA A 249 25.47 -18.67 -20.41
N GLU A 250 24.20 -18.83 -19.99
CA GLU A 250 23.19 -19.54 -20.77
C GLU A 250 22.88 -18.84 -22.09
N LEU A 251 22.80 -17.50 -22.09
CA LEU A 251 22.57 -16.71 -23.29
C LEU A 251 23.75 -16.76 -24.27
N ASP A 252 24.99 -16.79 -23.77
CA ASP A 252 26.18 -16.90 -24.59
C ASP A 252 26.34 -18.29 -25.23
N ALA A 253 25.79 -19.33 -24.58
CA ALA A 253 25.74 -20.70 -25.07
C ALA A 253 24.54 -21.00 -25.97
N ALA A 254 23.64 -20.03 -26.20
CA ALA A 254 22.42 -20.24 -26.96
C ALA A 254 22.70 -20.51 -28.44
N GLU A 255 22.23 -21.66 -28.93
CA GLU A 255 22.28 -22.01 -30.35
C GLU A 255 21.16 -21.34 -31.16
N GLU A 256 20.01 -21.08 -30.53
CA GLU A 256 18.84 -20.43 -31.13
C GLU A 256 18.70 -18.99 -30.64
N PRO A 257 18.17 -18.07 -31.48
CA PRO A 257 18.01 -16.69 -31.10
C PRO A 257 16.97 -16.52 -29.98
N VAL A 258 17.39 -16.01 -28.84
CA VAL A 258 16.51 -15.60 -27.75
C VAL A 258 15.77 -14.33 -28.14
N ARG A 259 14.46 -14.32 -28.06
CA ARG A 259 13.58 -13.21 -28.48
C ARG A 259 13.07 -12.38 -27.32
N ALA A 260 12.94 -12.99 -26.13
CA ALA A 260 12.53 -12.37 -24.91
C ALA A 260 13.07 -13.11 -23.69
N LEU A 261 13.29 -12.39 -22.60
CA LEU A 261 13.57 -12.97 -21.29
C LEU A 261 12.32 -12.89 -20.41
N GLY A 262 12.06 -13.96 -19.66
CA GLY A 262 11.02 -14.01 -18.64
C GLY A 262 11.63 -14.19 -17.25
N VAL A 263 10.90 -13.73 -16.22
CA VAL A 263 11.28 -13.93 -14.83
C VAL A 263 10.07 -14.26 -13.98
N ALA A 264 10.16 -15.37 -13.24
CA ALA A 264 9.21 -15.75 -12.20
C ALA A 264 9.94 -15.79 -10.86
N GLY A 265 9.75 -14.74 -10.03
CA GLY A 265 10.49 -14.60 -8.78
C GLY A 265 10.14 -13.36 -7.99
N GLY A 266 10.90 -13.09 -6.93
CA GLY A 266 10.79 -11.88 -6.11
C GLY A 266 11.42 -10.65 -6.77
N ASP A 267 11.27 -9.47 -6.13
CA ASP A 267 11.76 -8.19 -6.69
C ASP A 267 13.29 -8.21 -6.97
N GLY A 268 14.11 -8.91 -6.14
CA GLY A 268 15.54 -9.08 -6.39
C GLY A 268 15.83 -9.92 -7.64
N THR A 269 15.13 -11.05 -7.82
CA THR A 269 15.23 -11.88 -9.03
C THR A 269 14.84 -11.09 -10.28
N VAL A 270 13.74 -10.32 -10.18
CA VAL A 270 13.28 -9.43 -11.27
C VAL A 270 14.35 -8.40 -11.63
N ALA A 271 15.01 -7.78 -10.63
CA ALA A 271 16.05 -6.80 -10.85
C ALA A 271 17.27 -7.40 -11.60
N ALA A 272 17.71 -8.59 -11.20
CA ALA A 272 18.83 -9.29 -11.83
C ALA A 272 18.55 -9.61 -13.30
N VAL A 273 17.39 -10.21 -13.59
CA VAL A 273 17.00 -10.53 -14.99
C VAL A 273 16.75 -9.28 -15.81
N ALA A 274 16.18 -8.21 -15.22
CA ALA A 274 15.98 -6.92 -15.88
C ALA A 274 17.29 -6.26 -16.29
N ALA A 275 18.33 -6.37 -15.45
CA ALA A 275 19.66 -5.88 -15.78
C ALA A 275 20.25 -6.59 -17.00
N VAL A 276 20.15 -7.91 -17.08
CA VAL A 276 20.60 -8.72 -18.23
C VAL A 276 19.74 -8.41 -19.47
N ALA A 277 18.42 -8.34 -19.33
CA ALA A 277 17.53 -7.99 -20.43
C ALA A 277 17.89 -6.62 -21.04
N ALA A 278 18.10 -5.62 -20.19
CA ALA A 278 18.49 -4.27 -20.64
C ALA A 278 19.89 -4.24 -21.29
N SER A 279 20.86 -5.04 -20.82
CA SER A 279 22.20 -5.12 -21.41
C SER A 279 22.19 -5.78 -22.78
N ARG A 280 21.32 -6.77 -22.98
CA ARG A 280 21.17 -7.54 -24.24
C ARG A 280 20.12 -6.94 -25.19
N GLY A 281 19.42 -5.88 -24.80
CA GLY A 281 18.34 -5.27 -25.60
C GLY A 281 17.14 -6.20 -25.81
N LEU A 282 16.92 -7.15 -24.90
CA LEU A 282 15.82 -8.10 -24.94
C LEU A 282 14.62 -7.57 -24.15
N PRO A 283 13.39 -7.73 -24.64
CA PRO A 283 12.19 -7.41 -23.86
C PRO A 283 11.99 -8.40 -22.71
N LEU A 284 11.44 -7.90 -21.59
CA LEU A 284 11.25 -8.63 -20.35
C LEU A 284 9.78 -8.99 -20.10
N VAL A 285 9.53 -10.24 -19.80
CA VAL A 285 8.24 -10.78 -19.32
C VAL A 285 8.34 -10.94 -17.80
N VAL A 286 7.47 -10.28 -17.03
CA VAL A 286 7.49 -10.34 -15.56
C VAL A 286 6.29 -11.14 -15.06
N VAL A 287 6.55 -12.32 -14.49
CA VAL A 287 5.53 -13.18 -13.85
C VAL A 287 5.48 -12.88 -12.36
N PRO A 288 4.31 -12.54 -11.78
CA PRO A 288 4.20 -12.11 -10.38
C PRO A 288 4.23 -13.30 -9.42
N ALA A 289 5.39 -13.96 -9.25
CA ALA A 289 5.58 -15.14 -8.39
C ALA A 289 6.14 -14.83 -6.99
N GLY A 290 6.52 -13.59 -6.69
CA GLY A 290 7.06 -13.17 -5.39
C GLY A 290 5.99 -12.71 -4.39
N THR A 291 6.41 -12.43 -3.16
CA THR A 291 5.50 -11.98 -2.07
C THR A 291 5.01 -10.53 -2.26
N LEU A 292 5.85 -9.63 -2.74
CA LEU A 292 5.54 -8.19 -2.82
C LEU A 292 5.23 -7.74 -4.25
N ASN A 293 5.96 -8.23 -5.25
CA ASN A 293 5.78 -7.98 -6.69
C ASN A 293 5.59 -6.48 -7.01
N HIS A 294 6.49 -5.62 -6.45
CA HIS A 294 6.37 -4.17 -6.60
C HIS A 294 6.42 -3.76 -8.06
N PHE A 295 7.43 -4.25 -8.79
CA PHE A 295 7.62 -3.90 -10.19
C PHE A 295 6.50 -4.46 -11.09
N ALA A 296 6.10 -5.73 -10.90
CA ALA A 296 4.99 -6.32 -11.65
C ALA A 296 3.70 -5.50 -11.53
N ARG A 297 3.38 -5.04 -10.32
CA ARG A 297 2.20 -4.17 -10.09
C ARG A 297 2.33 -2.80 -10.73
N ASP A 298 3.53 -2.22 -10.70
CA ASP A 298 3.75 -0.91 -11.31
C ASP A 298 3.55 -0.97 -12.84
N ILE A 299 3.98 -2.06 -13.49
CA ILE A 299 3.72 -2.30 -14.91
C ILE A 299 2.29 -2.78 -15.22
N GLY A 300 1.44 -2.97 -14.21
CA GLY A 300 0.03 -3.34 -14.39
C GLY A 300 -0.22 -4.83 -14.56
N VAL A 301 0.74 -5.67 -14.16
CA VAL A 301 0.61 -7.13 -14.13
C VAL A 301 0.22 -7.57 -12.72
N ALA A 302 -0.99 -8.08 -12.55
CA ALA A 302 -1.51 -8.57 -11.28
C ALA A 302 -1.53 -10.10 -11.22
N GLU A 303 -1.82 -10.76 -12.34
CA GLU A 303 -1.99 -12.21 -12.49
C GLU A 303 -1.26 -12.72 -13.74
N LEU A 304 -1.06 -14.03 -13.84
CA LEU A 304 -0.40 -14.65 -15.00
C LEU A 304 -1.18 -14.40 -16.30
N SER A 305 -2.52 -14.36 -16.24
CA SER A 305 -3.39 -14.04 -17.37
C SER A 305 -3.04 -12.72 -18.05
N ASP A 306 -2.71 -11.68 -17.26
CA ASP A 306 -2.31 -10.37 -17.78
C ASP A 306 -1.02 -10.48 -18.62
N VAL A 307 -0.07 -11.29 -18.14
CA VAL A 307 1.21 -11.53 -18.81
C VAL A 307 1.01 -12.29 -20.12
N VAL A 308 0.17 -13.32 -20.08
CA VAL A 308 -0.13 -14.17 -21.24
C VAL A 308 -0.74 -13.34 -22.37
N GLU A 309 -1.67 -12.47 -22.05
CA GLU A 309 -2.29 -11.55 -23.02
C GLU A 309 -1.24 -10.64 -23.64
N ALA A 310 -0.40 -10.00 -22.81
CA ALA A 310 0.66 -9.11 -23.30
C ALA A 310 1.66 -9.81 -24.23
N VAL A 311 2.08 -11.03 -23.87
CA VAL A 311 3.04 -11.83 -24.65
C VAL A 311 2.40 -12.32 -25.97
N ARG A 312 1.14 -12.71 -25.94
CA ARG A 312 0.38 -13.13 -27.13
C ARG A 312 0.24 -11.99 -28.13
N ASP A 313 -0.06 -10.78 -27.64
CA ASP A 313 -0.34 -9.63 -28.47
C ASP A 313 0.91 -8.81 -28.82
N GLY A 314 2.08 -9.13 -28.23
CA GLY A 314 3.31 -8.38 -28.44
C GLY A 314 3.23 -6.94 -27.91
N SER A 315 2.42 -6.71 -26.88
CA SER A 315 2.22 -5.40 -26.29
C SER A 315 3.23 -5.13 -25.19
N ALA A 316 3.92 -3.99 -25.25
CA ALA A 316 4.97 -3.63 -24.30
C ALA A 316 5.09 -2.12 -24.10
N ILE A 317 5.82 -1.75 -23.04
CA ILE A 317 6.22 -0.37 -22.76
C ILE A 317 7.73 -0.30 -22.52
N ALA A 318 8.33 0.83 -22.84
CA ALA A 318 9.69 1.13 -22.41
C ALA A 318 9.66 1.87 -21.07
N VAL A 319 10.53 1.46 -20.15
CA VAL A 319 10.60 1.98 -18.79
C VAL A 319 12.04 2.37 -18.42
N ASP A 320 12.16 3.31 -17.50
CA ASP A 320 13.44 3.75 -16.97
C ASP A 320 14.04 2.67 -16.05
N LEU A 321 15.36 2.52 -16.10
CA LEU A 321 16.10 1.65 -15.21
C LEU A 321 17.01 2.49 -14.32
N GLY A 322 16.89 2.36 -13.01
CA GLY A 322 17.79 2.98 -12.05
C GLY A 322 19.17 2.35 -12.14
N ALA A 323 20.21 3.14 -11.93
CA ALA A 323 21.59 2.67 -11.90
C ALA A 323 22.36 3.34 -10.76
N VAL A 324 23.28 2.60 -10.17
CA VAL A 324 24.23 3.10 -9.19
C VAL A 324 25.64 2.66 -9.53
N GLN A 325 26.54 3.61 -9.64
CA GLN A 325 27.98 3.36 -9.74
C GLN A 325 28.61 3.47 -8.35
N ILE A 326 29.33 2.43 -7.94
CA ILE A 326 30.01 2.34 -6.64
C ILE A 326 31.50 2.48 -6.89
N ASP A 327 32.11 3.52 -6.32
CA ASP A 327 33.50 3.89 -6.57
C ASP A 327 33.81 3.90 -8.06
N ASP A 328 34.77 3.10 -8.54
CA ASP A 328 35.15 3.00 -9.96
C ASP A 328 34.58 1.73 -10.64
N ALA A 329 33.67 0.99 -9.97
CA ALA A 329 33.08 -0.22 -10.53
C ALA A 329 32.06 0.09 -11.65
N PRO A 330 31.72 -0.89 -12.51
CA PRO A 330 30.62 -0.75 -13.45
C PRO A 330 29.30 -0.44 -12.77
N PRO A 331 28.39 0.33 -13.40
CA PRO A 331 27.09 0.62 -12.83
C PRO A 331 26.25 -0.65 -12.60
N HIS A 332 25.69 -0.79 -11.41
CA HIS A 332 24.70 -1.80 -11.05
C HIS A 332 23.29 -1.24 -11.27
N SER A 333 22.42 -2.02 -11.90
CA SER A 333 21.04 -1.62 -12.20
C SER A 333 20.10 -2.03 -11.09
N PHE A 334 19.04 -1.23 -10.88
CA PHE A 334 17.93 -1.57 -9.96
C PHE A 334 16.59 -1.12 -10.58
N VAL A 335 15.53 -1.87 -10.31
CA VAL A 335 14.20 -1.59 -10.88
C VAL A 335 13.33 -0.73 -9.98
N ASN A 336 13.45 -0.87 -8.67
CA ASN A 336 12.62 -0.18 -7.69
C ASN A 336 13.41 0.86 -6.90
N THR A 337 14.29 0.43 -6.00
CA THR A 337 14.89 1.32 -5.01
C THR A 337 16.32 0.96 -4.65
N ALA A 338 17.09 1.97 -4.27
CA ALA A 338 18.38 1.81 -3.64
C ALA A 338 18.46 2.59 -2.33
N SER A 339 19.30 2.16 -1.37
CA SER A 339 19.40 2.80 -0.07
C SER A 339 20.77 2.66 0.59
N LEU A 340 21.14 3.69 1.37
CA LEU A 340 22.36 3.75 2.17
C LEU A 340 22.03 4.07 3.62
N GLY A 341 22.84 3.60 4.58
CA GLY A 341 22.72 3.88 6.01
C GLY A 341 21.89 2.83 6.73
N GLY A 342 21.04 3.24 7.69
CA GLY A 342 20.30 2.32 8.55
C GLY A 342 19.27 1.42 7.87
N TYR A 343 19.05 1.54 6.58
CA TYR A 343 18.09 0.69 5.87
C TYR A 343 18.61 -0.74 5.60
N PRO A 344 19.85 -0.96 5.15
CA PRO A 344 20.44 -2.30 5.09
C PRO A 344 20.42 -3.01 6.44
N ASP A 345 20.76 -2.31 7.53
CA ASP A 345 20.70 -2.85 8.89
C ASP A 345 19.27 -3.24 9.28
N LEU A 346 18.29 -2.42 8.87
CA LEU A 346 16.87 -2.70 9.11
C LEU A 346 16.42 -3.96 8.37
N VAL A 347 16.84 -4.16 7.12
CA VAL A 347 16.53 -5.35 6.32
C VAL A 347 17.12 -6.60 6.99
N GLN A 348 18.41 -6.58 7.34
CA GLN A 348 19.09 -7.70 8.00
C GLN A 348 18.47 -8.04 9.36
N LEU A 349 18.15 -7.02 10.19
CA LEU A 349 17.52 -7.23 11.49
C LEU A 349 16.09 -7.79 11.35
N ARG A 350 15.36 -7.35 10.35
CA ARG A 350 14.04 -7.89 10.03
C ARG A 350 14.13 -9.36 9.66
N GLU A 351 15.02 -9.73 8.75
CA GLU A 351 15.19 -11.10 8.27
C GLU A 351 15.57 -12.06 9.42
N ARG A 352 16.50 -11.65 10.31
CA ARG A 352 16.84 -12.42 11.51
C ARG A 352 15.67 -12.60 12.47
N GLY A 353 14.77 -11.62 12.56
CA GLY A 353 13.60 -11.66 13.44
C GLY A 353 12.38 -12.35 12.80
N GLU A 354 12.32 -12.41 11.47
CA GLU A 354 11.13 -12.86 10.73
C GLU A 354 10.77 -14.32 11.02
N ALA A 355 11.77 -15.18 11.17
CA ALA A 355 11.60 -16.59 11.52
C ALA A 355 10.95 -16.83 12.90
N HIS A 356 11.12 -15.89 13.85
CA HIS A 356 10.63 -16.03 15.23
C HIS A 356 9.36 -15.24 15.52
N TRP A 357 9.18 -14.07 14.89
CA TRP A 357 8.15 -13.08 15.24
C TRP A 357 7.19 -12.77 14.10
N GLY A 358 7.48 -13.30 12.90
CA GLY A 358 6.78 -12.94 11.67
C GLY A 358 7.20 -11.55 11.14
N LYS A 359 6.87 -11.29 9.88
CA LYS A 359 7.36 -10.14 9.10
C LYS A 359 7.11 -8.76 9.73
N TRP A 360 5.90 -8.51 10.20
CA TRP A 360 5.51 -7.18 10.72
C TRP A 360 6.07 -6.84 12.10
N PRO A 361 6.00 -7.72 13.11
CA PRO A 361 6.66 -7.48 14.40
C PRO A 361 8.18 -7.37 14.27
N ALA A 362 8.81 -8.21 13.44
CA ALA A 362 10.24 -8.13 13.16
C ALA A 362 10.62 -6.79 12.54
N ALA A 363 9.86 -6.30 11.55
CA ALA A 363 10.08 -4.98 10.93
C ALA A 363 9.92 -3.83 11.93
N ALA A 364 8.91 -3.88 12.81
CA ALA A 364 8.70 -2.86 13.82
C ALA A 364 9.83 -2.82 14.86
N LEU A 365 10.29 -3.99 15.33
CA LEU A 365 11.41 -4.12 16.27
C LEU A 365 12.72 -3.66 15.62
N ALA A 366 12.98 -4.07 14.38
CA ALA A 366 14.15 -3.65 13.62
C ALA A 366 14.17 -2.12 13.44
N LEU A 367 13.03 -1.51 13.10
CA LEU A 367 12.92 -0.05 12.97
C LEU A 367 13.20 0.67 14.30
N ILE A 368 12.64 0.19 15.41
CA ILE A 368 12.88 0.76 16.73
C ILE A 368 14.37 0.64 17.10
N ARG A 369 14.98 -0.51 16.80
CA ARG A 369 16.38 -0.77 17.11
C ARG A 369 17.30 0.11 16.26
N VAL A 370 17.09 0.18 14.96
CA VAL A 370 17.85 1.05 14.05
C VAL A 370 17.70 2.52 14.45
N LEU A 371 16.49 2.97 14.78
CA LEU A 371 16.27 4.34 15.27
C LEU A 371 16.96 4.63 16.62
N ARG A 372 17.24 3.61 17.45
CA ARG A 372 17.92 3.79 18.73
C ARG A 372 19.44 3.67 18.63
N GLU A 373 19.93 2.70 17.86
CA GLU A 373 21.33 2.24 17.88
C GLU A 373 22.14 2.76 16.66
N ALA A 374 21.49 3.10 15.53
CA ALA A 374 22.21 3.53 14.33
C ALA A 374 23.01 4.83 14.56
N ASP A 375 24.26 4.82 14.12
CA ASP A 375 25.09 6.01 14.06
C ASP A 375 24.77 6.82 12.80
N PRO A 376 24.80 8.16 12.89
CA PRO A 376 24.55 8.98 11.73
C PRO A 376 25.69 8.85 10.71
N LEU A 377 25.32 8.61 9.47
CA LEU A 377 26.20 8.64 8.34
C LEU A 377 26.71 10.06 8.08
N VAL A 378 28.02 10.25 8.03
CA VAL A 378 28.64 11.50 7.60
C VAL A 378 28.99 11.38 6.12
N ALA A 379 28.32 12.15 5.28
CA ALA A 379 28.50 12.09 3.84
C ALA A 379 28.45 13.48 3.19
N ARG A 380 29.07 13.62 2.02
CA ARG A 380 28.79 14.73 1.11
C ARG A 380 27.68 14.30 0.14
N ILE A 381 26.58 15.02 0.18
CA ILE A 381 25.47 14.86 -0.76
C ILE A 381 25.55 15.99 -1.78
N ASP A 382 25.88 15.67 -3.04
CA ASP A 382 26.20 16.64 -4.10
C ASP A 382 27.22 17.70 -3.66
N GLY A 383 28.30 17.25 -3.01
CA GLY A 383 29.38 18.09 -2.51
C GLY A 383 29.09 18.78 -1.17
N ILE A 384 27.84 18.78 -0.67
CA ILE A 384 27.47 19.43 0.58
C ILE A 384 27.60 18.46 1.75
N PRO A 385 28.42 18.74 2.77
CA PRO A 385 28.58 17.86 3.93
C PRO A 385 27.29 17.83 4.75
N ARG A 386 26.84 16.62 5.09
CA ARG A 386 25.62 16.35 5.87
C ARG A 386 25.85 15.18 6.83
N LYS A 387 25.13 15.21 7.94
CA LYS A 387 24.91 14.01 8.77
C LYS A 387 23.49 13.52 8.50
N VAL A 388 23.36 12.28 8.10
CA VAL A 388 22.05 11.69 7.74
C VAL A 388 21.91 10.32 8.37
N TRP A 389 20.66 9.89 8.66
CA TRP A 389 20.36 8.58 9.19
C TRP A 389 20.25 7.53 8.10
N LEU A 390 19.70 7.94 6.97
CA LEU A 390 19.52 7.10 5.80
C LEU A 390 19.42 7.97 4.54
N VAL A 391 19.75 7.37 3.41
CA VAL A 391 19.47 7.88 2.08
C VAL A 391 18.69 6.83 1.32
N PHE A 392 17.55 7.21 0.75
CA PHE A 392 16.71 6.40 -0.11
C PHE A 392 16.70 7.02 -1.50
N VAL A 393 16.81 6.18 -2.52
CA VAL A 393 16.76 6.57 -3.92
C VAL A 393 15.77 5.66 -4.63
N GLY A 394 14.68 6.23 -5.14
CA GLY A 394 13.71 5.52 -5.94
C GLY A 394 13.96 5.70 -7.43
N ASN A 395 13.84 4.65 -8.24
CA ASN A 395 13.79 4.72 -9.69
C ASN A 395 12.43 5.23 -10.13
N GLY A 396 12.36 6.47 -10.64
CA GLY A 396 11.10 7.16 -10.88
C GLY A 396 10.52 7.84 -9.64
N LEU A 397 9.42 8.55 -9.82
CA LEU A 397 8.82 9.42 -8.79
C LEU A 397 7.79 8.66 -7.95
N TYR A 398 8.11 8.42 -6.69
CA TYR A 398 7.23 7.71 -5.75
C TYR A 398 6.20 8.63 -5.09
N ARG A 399 4.97 8.13 -4.96
CA ARG A 399 3.86 8.77 -4.24
C ARG A 399 3.34 7.86 -3.10
N PRO A 400 2.77 8.43 -2.03
CA PRO A 400 2.73 9.85 -1.68
C PRO A 400 4.12 10.40 -1.35
N ARG A 401 4.24 11.73 -1.38
CA ARG A 401 5.43 12.38 -0.80
C ARG A 401 5.47 12.08 0.69
N GLY A 402 6.62 11.69 1.22
CA GLY A 402 6.82 11.31 2.62
C GLY A 402 7.60 9.99 2.75
N PHE A 403 7.63 9.40 3.95
CA PHE A 403 8.47 8.23 4.22
C PHE A 403 7.98 6.96 3.50
N ALA A 404 6.67 6.76 3.39
CA ALA A 404 6.09 5.60 2.71
C ALA A 404 6.08 5.81 1.19
N ALA A 405 7.11 5.34 0.51
CA ALA A 405 7.14 5.25 -0.95
C ALA A 405 6.29 4.04 -1.40
N ALA A 406 5.05 4.26 -1.81
CA ALA A 406 4.10 3.17 -2.01
C ALA A 406 3.89 2.77 -3.47
N ALA A 407 3.89 3.72 -4.40
CA ALA A 407 3.64 3.48 -5.81
C ALA A 407 4.26 4.58 -6.68
N ARG A 408 4.56 4.23 -7.92
CA ARG A 408 4.95 5.18 -8.97
C ARG A 408 3.75 5.46 -9.86
N HIS A 409 3.63 6.69 -10.36
CA HIS A 409 2.61 7.03 -11.36
C HIS A 409 3.15 6.95 -12.77
N ARG A 410 4.49 7.05 -12.92
CA ARG A 410 5.17 6.98 -14.21
C ARG A 410 6.43 6.16 -14.08
N LEU A 411 6.74 5.39 -15.14
CA LEU A 411 7.92 4.55 -15.25
C LEU A 411 8.97 5.11 -16.21
N ASP A 412 8.69 6.29 -16.80
CA ASP A 412 9.49 6.95 -17.85
C ASP A 412 9.74 8.43 -17.51
N SER A 413 9.91 8.74 -16.24
CA SER A 413 10.09 10.13 -15.77
C SER A 413 11.47 10.73 -16.06
N GLY A 414 12.49 9.90 -16.32
CA GLY A 414 13.90 10.31 -16.46
C GLY A 414 14.51 10.82 -15.14
N LEU A 415 13.85 10.62 -14.00
CA LEU A 415 14.24 11.17 -12.71
C LEU A 415 14.30 10.10 -11.62
N ILE A 416 15.14 10.35 -10.61
CA ILE A 416 15.18 9.58 -9.37
C ILE A 416 14.52 10.38 -8.23
N ASP A 417 13.82 9.68 -7.33
CA ASP A 417 13.23 10.24 -6.10
C ASP A 417 14.21 10.06 -4.94
N VAL A 418 14.85 11.13 -4.54
CA VAL A 418 15.85 11.15 -3.46
C VAL A 418 15.20 11.58 -2.17
N ARG A 419 15.30 10.74 -1.15
CA ARG A 419 14.80 11.02 0.20
C ARG A 419 15.89 10.76 1.23
N TYR A 420 16.14 11.69 2.14
CA TYR A 420 17.06 11.46 3.24
C TYR A 420 16.60 12.13 4.53
N VAL A 421 16.99 11.52 5.64
CA VAL A 421 16.68 12.00 7.00
C VAL A 421 17.94 12.61 7.61
N ARG A 422 17.90 13.91 7.88
CA ARG A 422 19.00 14.67 8.47
C ARG A 422 19.20 14.32 9.93
N ALA A 423 20.45 14.09 10.34
CA ALA A 423 20.87 13.86 11.70
C ALA A 423 21.47 15.11 12.38
N ASP A 424 21.86 16.10 11.58
CA ASP A 424 22.44 17.37 12.03
C ASP A 424 21.41 18.38 12.59
N VAL A 425 20.16 18.01 12.66
CA VAL A 425 19.06 18.83 13.22
C VAL A 425 18.81 18.40 14.68
N TRP A 426 18.68 19.36 15.58
CA TRP A 426 18.37 19.09 16.99
C TRP A 426 17.10 18.25 17.14
N LEU A 427 17.16 17.20 17.99
CA LEU A 427 16.10 16.20 18.17
C LEU A 427 15.64 15.55 16.86
N SER A 428 16.54 15.31 15.90
CA SER A 428 16.21 14.80 14.58
C SER A 428 15.41 13.49 14.62
N ARG A 429 15.77 12.54 15.51
CA ARG A 429 15.03 11.27 15.69
C ARG A 429 13.59 11.51 16.13
N THR A 430 13.39 12.32 17.19
CA THR A 430 12.06 12.64 17.72
C THR A 430 11.22 13.38 16.66
N ARG A 431 11.81 14.36 15.98
CA ARG A 431 11.12 15.11 14.91
C ARG A 431 10.75 14.21 13.74
N PHE A 432 11.60 13.26 13.38
CA PHE A 432 11.29 12.29 12.34
C PHE A 432 10.12 11.39 12.76
N VAL A 433 10.18 10.79 13.96
CA VAL A 433 9.11 9.93 14.48
C VAL A 433 7.79 10.68 14.60
N VAL A 434 7.79 11.87 15.24
CA VAL A 434 6.59 12.69 15.40
C VAL A 434 6.04 13.13 14.04
N GLY A 435 6.90 13.57 13.13
CA GLY A 435 6.51 13.97 11.78
C GLY A 435 5.93 12.79 10.97
N ALA A 436 6.49 11.59 11.11
CA ALA A 436 5.99 10.38 10.48
C ALA A 436 4.61 10.00 11.05
N LEU A 437 4.47 9.96 12.39
CA LEU A 437 3.21 9.65 13.06
C LEU A 437 2.11 10.69 12.76
N ALA A 438 2.48 11.97 12.66
CA ALA A 438 1.54 13.04 12.31
C ALA A 438 1.26 13.16 10.81
N GLY A 439 1.92 12.36 9.95
CA GLY A 439 1.83 12.50 8.49
C GLY A 439 2.33 13.85 7.96
N ALA A 440 3.16 14.53 8.74
CA ALA A 440 3.64 15.89 8.48
C ALA A 440 5.15 15.94 8.17
N LEU A 441 5.72 14.81 7.74
CA LEU A 441 7.17 14.67 7.52
C LEU A 441 7.70 15.70 6.51
N GLN A 442 6.92 15.99 5.48
CA GLN A 442 7.25 16.99 4.44
C GLN A 442 7.45 18.41 4.98
N ARG A 443 6.83 18.73 6.14
CA ARG A 443 6.99 20.02 6.81
C ARG A 443 8.16 20.03 7.79
N SER A 444 8.79 18.89 8.01
CA SER A 444 9.91 18.76 8.95
C SER A 444 11.23 19.16 8.29
N ARG A 445 12.03 20.01 8.96
CA ARG A 445 13.40 20.32 8.52
C ARG A 445 14.35 19.11 8.57
N THR A 446 13.91 18.03 9.21
CA THR A 446 14.70 16.79 9.37
C THR A 446 14.60 15.90 8.12
N TYR A 447 13.52 16.01 7.36
CA TYR A 447 13.28 15.20 6.17
C TYR A 447 13.45 16.03 4.90
N VAL A 448 14.21 15.50 3.95
CA VAL A 448 14.41 16.12 2.64
C VAL A 448 13.96 15.14 1.58
N GLN A 449 13.14 15.63 0.66
CA GLN A 449 12.73 14.92 -0.55
C GLN A 449 12.95 15.81 -1.75
N ARG A 450 13.62 15.28 -2.78
CA ARG A 450 13.86 15.97 -4.05
C ARG A 450 13.86 14.99 -5.21
N GLU A 451 13.58 15.52 -6.38
CA GLU A 451 13.55 14.83 -7.65
C GLU A 451 14.75 15.33 -8.48
N CYS A 452 15.57 14.47 -9.02
CA CYS A 452 16.73 14.84 -9.81
C CYS A 452 17.12 13.72 -10.81
N ALA A 453 17.90 14.07 -11.82
CA ALA A 453 18.41 13.09 -12.79
C ALA A 453 19.61 12.30 -12.25
N GLU A 454 20.37 12.90 -11.34
CA GLU A 454 21.58 12.31 -10.75
C GLU A 454 21.73 12.74 -9.29
N LEU A 455 22.28 11.84 -8.46
CA LEU A 455 22.67 12.08 -7.07
C LEU A 455 24.06 11.53 -6.83
N ARG A 456 24.94 12.32 -6.22
CA ARG A 456 26.27 11.90 -5.77
C ARG A 456 26.33 11.88 -4.25
N VAL A 457 26.74 10.74 -3.69
CA VAL A 457 26.95 10.56 -2.24
C VAL A 457 28.39 10.08 -2.01
N GLU A 458 29.18 10.85 -1.26
CA GLU A 458 30.53 10.49 -0.84
C GLU A 458 30.53 10.30 0.67
N VAL A 459 30.76 9.08 1.13
CA VAL A 459 30.79 8.72 2.55
C VAL A 459 32.14 9.13 3.16
N LEU A 460 32.08 9.95 4.20
CA LEU A 460 33.26 10.40 4.94
C LEU A 460 33.49 9.46 6.13
N GLY A 461 34.20 8.35 5.91
CA GLY A 461 34.45 7.36 6.95
C GLY A 461 34.67 5.94 6.43
N ARG A 462 34.09 4.95 7.12
CA ARG A 462 34.17 3.55 6.67
C ARG A 462 33.33 3.37 5.39
N PRO A 463 33.72 2.41 4.51
CA PRO A 463 32.83 1.99 3.44
C PRO A 463 31.45 1.65 3.97
N LEU A 464 30.41 1.89 3.20
CA LEU A 464 29.03 1.67 3.59
C LEU A 464 28.38 0.67 2.65
N ALA A 465 27.60 -0.23 3.22
CA ALA A 465 26.80 -1.17 2.48
C ALA A 465 25.67 -0.45 1.72
N LEU A 466 25.50 -0.81 0.46
CA LEU A 466 24.41 -0.38 -0.40
C LEU A 466 23.41 -1.52 -0.56
N ALA A 467 22.15 -1.23 -0.35
CA ALA A 467 21.08 -2.16 -0.71
C ALA A 467 20.32 -1.65 -1.94
N THR A 468 20.00 -2.56 -2.86
CA THR A 468 19.13 -2.33 -4.02
C THR A 468 18.03 -3.39 -4.07
N ASP A 469 16.80 -2.96 -4.36
CA ASP A 469 15.62 -3.83 -4.46
C ASP A 469 15.41 -4.81 -3.29
N GLY A 470 15.93 -4.44 -2.11
CA GLY A 470 15.82 -5.19 -0.86
C GLY A 470 17.04 -6.06 -0.53
N GLU A 471 18.05 -6.16 -1.40
CA GLU A 471 19.26 -6.97 -1.20
C GLU A 471 20.50 -6.07 -1.04
N VAL A 472 21.43 -6.48 -0.16
CA VAL A 472 22.72 -5.81 0.02
C VAL A 472 23.67 -6.32 -1.06
N ILE A 473 24.16 -5.42 -1.92
CA ILE A 473 24.94 -5.79 -3.11
C ILE A 473 26.44 -5.59 -2.94
N ALA A 474 26.88 -4.49 -2.34
CA ALA A 474 28.29 -4.16 -2.19
C ALA A 474 28.51 -3.08 -1.14
N GLU A 475 29.77 -2.87 -0.76
CA GLU A 475 30.21 -1.76 0.06
C GLU A 475 31.08 -0.80 -0.74
N GLY A 476 30.97 0.50 -0.44
CA GLY A 476 31.77 1.53 -1.12
C GLY A 476 31.78 2.86 -0.37
N ARG A 477 32.46 3.85 -0.93
CA ARG A 477 32.56 5.21 -0.39
C ARG A 477 31.95 6.26 -1.29
N LYS A 478 31.97 6.07 -2.61
CA LYS A 478 31.41 6.99 -3.59
C LYS A 478 30.28 6.30 -4.33
N PHE A 479 29.12 6.90 -4.29
CA PHE A 479 27.91 6.38 -4.93
C PHE A 479 27.37 7.44 -5.86
N ARG A 480 27.21 7.09 -7.13
CA ARG A 480 26.56 7.91 -8.14
C ARG A 480 25.29 7.23 -8.60
N PHE A 481 24.14 7.74 -8.17
CA PHE A 481 22.83 7.25 -8.57
C PHE A 481 22.32 8.07 -9.75
N PHE A 482 21.76 7.40 -10.74
CA PHE A 482 21.18 8.04 -11.92
C PHE A 482 20.13 7.13 -12.55
N THR A 483 19.32 7.67 -13.45
CA THR A 483 18.40 6.88 -14.25
C THR A 483 18.93 6.70 -15.67
N ARG A 484 18.62 5.55 -16.27
CA ARG A 484 18.81 5.23 -17.68
C ARG A 484 17.45 5.27 -18.35
N PRO A 485 17.10 6.36 -19.06
CA PRO A 485 15.77 6.52 -19.63
C PRO A 485 15.46 5.44 -20.67
N ALA A 486 14.24 4.89 -20.62
CA ALA A 486 13.74 3.89 -21.56
C ALA A 486 14.68 2.69 -21.80
N ALA A 487 15.50 2.33 -20.79
CA ALA A 487 16.53 1.31 -20.92
C ALA A 487 16.02 -0.13 -20.88
N LEU A 488 14.80 -0.35 -20.46
CA LEU A 488 14.20 -1.67 -20.36
C LEU A 488 12.82 -1.67 -21.07
N THR A 489 12.61 -2.61 -21.96
CA THR A 489 11.28 -2.87 -22.56
C THR A 489 10.61 -4.01 -21.81
N VAL A 490 9.36 -3.83 -21.34
CA VAL A 490 8.63 -4.84 -20.59
C VAL A 490 7.28 -5.12 -21.22
N TYR A 491 6.90 -6.40 -21.28
CA TYR A 491 5.57 -6.80 -21.71
C TYR A 491 4.51 -6.31 -20.73
N ARG A 492 3.47 -5.70 -21.27
CA ARG A 492 2.37 -5.12 -20.49
C ARG A 492 1.07 -5.28 -21.27
N PRO A 493 -0.04 -5.72 -20.62
CA PRO A 493 -1.35 -5.75 -21.27
C PRO A 493 -1.77 -4.34 -21.68
N ASP A 494 -2.39 -4.20 -22.86
CA ASP A 494 -2.89 -2.91 -23.32
C ASP A 494 -4.19 -2.56 -22.58
N PRO A 495 -4.22 -1.48 -21.77
CA PRO A 495 -5.42 -1.10 -21.02
C PRO A 495 -6.59 -0.67 -21.92
N GLU A 496 -6.37 -0.37 -23.19
CA GLU A 496 -7.43 -0.06 -24.15
C GLU A 496 -8.03 -1.34 -24.78
N GLY A 497 -7.25 -2.41 -24.95
CA GLY A 497 -7.74 -3.72 -25.37
C GLY A 497 -8.71 -4.35 -24.37
N LEU A 498 -8.45 -4.21 -23.07
CA LEU A 498 -9.33 -4.67 -21.99
C LEU A 498 -10.71 -3.97 -21.97
N ARG A 499 -10.82 -2.72 -22.46
CA ARG A 499 -12.10 -2.00 -22.56
C ARG A 499 -12.95 -2.45 -23.74
N THR A 500 -12.35 -2.97 -24.80
CA THR A 500 -13.08 -3.46 -25.99
C THR A 500 -13.65 -4.87 -25.79
N THR A 501 -13.00 -5.74 -25.01
CA THR A 501 -13.51 -7.09 -24.74
C THR A 501 -14.70 -7.11 -23.77
N THR A 502 -14.75 -6.21 -22.79
CA THR A 502 -15.91 -6.08 -21.88
C THR A 502 -17.13 -5.40 -22.49
N SER A 503 -16.98 -4.67 -23.61
CA SER A 503 -18.10 -4.04 -24.33
C SER A 503 -18.65 -4.90 -25.49
N SER A 504 -17.92 -5.95 -25.92
CA SER A 504 -18.35 -6.85 -27.01
C SER A 504 -19.36 -7.92 -26.59
N GLU A 505 -19.46 -8.24 -25.28
CA GLU A 505 -20.49 -9.19 -24.81
C GLU A 505 -21.85 -8.54 -24.48
N ALA A 506 -21.94 -7.21 -24.48
CA ALA A 506 -23.18 -6.49 -24.13
C ALA A 506 -23.90 -5.79 -25.30
N GLY A 507 -23.47 -6.01 -26.55
CA GLY A 507 -24.03 -5.27 -27.67
C GLY A 507 -24.03 -5.98 -29.01
N ALA A 508 -24.76 -7.08 -29.14
CA ALA A 508 -25.20 -7.56 -30.44
C ALA A 508 -26.42 -6.74 -30.88
N GLY A 509 -26.22 -5.76 -31.76
CA GLY A 509 -27.34 -5.07 -32.39
C GLY A 509 -27.01 -3.72 -33.01
N LEU A 510 -26.96 -3.72 -34.37
CA LEU A 510 -27.13 -2.67 -35.35
C LEU A 510 -25.85 -2.00 -35.95
N PRO A 511 -25.74 -1.99 -37.27
CA PRO A 511 -24.62 -1.38 -37.99
C PRO A 511 -24.82 0.13 -38.12
N VAL A 512 -23.81 0.92 -37.76
CA VAL A 512 -23.77 2.36 -38.04
C VAL A 512 -22.94 2.58 -39.30
N GLY A 513 -23.59 3.18 -40.30
CA GLY A 513 -23.05 3.46 -41.59
C GLY A 513 -21.90 4.48 -41.58
N THR A 514 -20.98 4.23 -42.47
CA THR A 514 -19.86 5.09 -42.87
C THR A 514 -20.37 6.41 -43.45
N VAL A 515 -19.98 7.55 -42.89
CA VAL A 515 -20.09 8.86 -43.58
C VAL A 515 -18.68 9.34 -43.88
N ALA A 516 -18.34 9.32 -45.15
CA ALA A 516 -17.15 9.96 -45.70
C ALA A 516 -17.34 11.48 -45.72
N PHE A 517 -16.40 12.25 -45.16
CA PHE A 517 -16.25 13.67 -45.49
C PHE A 517 -14.98 13.83 -46.32
N GLY A 518 -15.21 14.17 -47.61
CA GLY A 518 -14.21 14.76 -48.45
C GLY A 518 -14.26 16.29 -48.33
N GLY A 519 -13.12 16.93 -48.48
CA GLY A 519 -12.95 18.36 -48.55
C GLY A 519 -11.61 18.80 -47.99
#